data_be48b37bb2816331b019837fce1a9ec5
#
_entry.id   be48b37bb2816331b019837fce1a9ec5
#
_cell.length_a   1.000
_cell.length_b   1.000
_cell.length_c   1.000
_cell.angle_alpha   90.00
_cell.angle_beta   90.00
_cell.angle_gamma   90.00
#
_symmetry.space_group_name_H-M   'P 1'
#
loop_
_entity.id
_entity.type
_entity.pdbx_description
1 polymer ?
#
loop_
_entity_poly.entity_id
_entity_poly.type
_entity_poly.pdbx_seq_one_letter_code
_entity_poly.pdbx_strand_id
1 'polypeptide(L)'
;EFRRVLFRSDLVVEELDKKDPAIPDQGEDNKGNGNTGNGNGNDISGNNAQSKPEVIKPNIVKPLKLKKQIIKTAKIKTYKAKKLKRKKATFNLKARSLGKAKLTYKVTKYPKKAKKCMTVTKSGKVTLKKKAKKGTYKIRITAAKTLKYQKAVKYVTVKVK
;
A
#
# COMPACT_ATOMS: atom_id res chain seq x y z
N GLU A 1 -41.45 -34.93 12.22
CA GLU A 1 -41.47 -33.52 12.68
C GLU A 1 -40.21 -32.81 12.22
N PHE A 2 -40.32 -31.97 11.21
CA PHE A 2 -39.23 -31.09 10.80
C PHE A 2 -39.26 -29.82 11.65
N ARG A 3 -38.37 -29.69 12.60
CA ARG A 3 -38.15 -28.42 13.31
C ARG A 3 -37.34 -27.47 12.40
N ARG A 4 -38.02 -26.49 11.83
CA ARG A 4 -37.40 -25.31 11.20
C ARG A 4 -36.76 -24.45 12.28
N VAL A 5 -35.44 -24.45 12.34
CA VAL A 5 -34.69 -23.43 13.11
C VAL A 5 -34.57 -22.20 12.24
N LEU A 6 -35.34 -21.19 12.54
CA LEU A 6 -35.20 -19.83 11.97
C LEU A 6 -34.04 -19.16 12.68
N PHE A 7 -32.90 -19.01 11.98
CA PHE A 7 -31.86 -18.09 12.41
C PHE A 7 -32.28 -16.68 12.06
N ARG A 8 -32.71 -15.92 13.03
CA ARG A 8 -32.81 -14.45 12.94
C ARG A 8 -31.39 -13.91 12.94
N SER A 9 -30.98 -13.31 11.83
CA SER A 9 -29.78 -12.50 11.74
C SER A 9 -30.13 -11.09 12.19
N ASP A 10 -29.93 -10.80 13.47
CA ASP A 10 -29.91 -9.42 13.93
C ASP A 10 -28.60 -8.81 13.43
N LEU A 11 -28.70 -8.00 12.39
CA LEU A 11 -27.66 -7.13 11.91
C LEU A 11 -27.66 -5.90 12.86
N VAL A 12 -26.82 -5.95 13.88
CA VAL A 12 -26.48 -4.75 14.65
C VAL A 12 -25.49 -3.96 13.79
N VAL A 13 -25.98 -2.89 13.18
CA VAL A 13 -25.17 -1.87 12.56
C VAL A 13 -24.67 -0.99 13.69
N GLU A 14 -23.46 -1.21 14.18
CA GLU A 14 -22.77 -0.22 15.01
C GLU A 14 -22.35 0.95 14.12
N GLU A 15 -23.10 2.02 14.28
CA GLU A 15 -22.81 3.34 13.73
C GLU A 15 -21.61 3.89 14.50
N LEU A 16 -20.44 3.87 13.85
CA LEU A 16 -19.22 4.49 14.37
C LEU A 16 -19.36 6.01 14.24
N ASP A 17 -19.63 6.65 15.38
CA ASP A 17 -19.51 8.09 15.58
C ASP A 17 -18.16 8.60 15.09
N LYS A 18 -18.19 9.34 14.00
CA LYS A 18 -17.09 10.17 13.54
C LYS A 18 -16.97 11.38 14.44
N LYS A 19 -16.14 11.29 15.45
CA LYS A 19 -15.71 12.43 16.23
C LYS A 19 -14.66 13.18 15.43
N ASP A 20 -15.05 14.30 14.84
CA ASP A 20 -14.13 15.25 14.21
C ASP A 20 -13.19 15.84 15.27
N PRO A 21 -11.88 15.90 15.02
CA PRO A 21 -10.97 16.59 15.91
C PRO A 21 -11.18 18.10 15.78
N ALA A 22 -11.52 18.73 16.92
CA ALA A 22 -11.67 20.18 17.08
C ALA A 22 -10.37 20.90 16.68
N ILE A 23 -10.53 21.91 15.84
CA ILE A 23 -9.50 22.90 15.48
C ILE A 23 -9.32 23.81 16.72
N PRO A 24 -8.11 23.99 17.25
CA PRO A 24 -7.90 24.99 18.29
C PRO A 24 -7.94 26.40 17.67
N ASP A 25 -8.89 27.17 18.15
CA ASP A 25 -9.06 28.60 17.96
C ASP A 25 -7.82 29.36 18.49
N GLN A 26 -7.08 30.02 17.60
CA GLN A 26 -6.01 30.95 18.01
C GLN A 26 -6.60 32.34 18.15
N GLY A 27 -6.89 32.68 19.41
CA GLY A 27 -7.32 34.00 19.81
C GLY A 27 -6.28 35.08 19.42
N GLU A 28 -6.79 36.06 18.72
CA GLU A 28 -6.15 37.36 18.54
C GLU A 28 -6.21 38.16 19.84
N ASP A 29 -5.06 38.50 20.39
CA ASP A 29 -4.94 39.60 21.33
C ASP A 29 -3.90 40.58 20.84
N ASN A 30 -4.36 41.55 20.08
CA ASN A 30 -3.64 42.75 19.74
C ASN A 30 -4.01 43.83 20.74
N LYS A 31 -3.15 44.13 21.70
CA LYS A 31 -3.21 45.37 22.47
C LYS A 31 -1.93 46.16 22.32
N GLY A 32 -2.13 47.33 21.75
CA GLY A 32 -1.15 48.35 21.44
C GLY A 32 -0.31 48.84 22.58
N ASN A 33 0.73 49.45 22.25
CA ASN A 33 1.23 50.61 22.97
C ASN A 33 1.99 51.52 22.01
N GLY A 34 1.54 52.72 21.94
CA GLY A 34 2.18 53.81 21.22
C GLY A 34 3.46 54.28 21.90
N ASN A 35 4.39 54.73 21.10
CA ASN A 35 5.31 55.75 21.57
C ASN A 35 5.67 56.68 20.44
N THR A 36 5.38 57.92 20.66
CA THR A 36 5.78 59.15 19.95
C THR A 36 7.26 59.35 20.04
N GLY A 37 7.90 59.77 18.97
CA GLY A 37 9.30 60.22 18.98
C GLY A 37 9.74 60.74 17.62
N ASN A 38 9.42 61.92 17.37
CA ASN A 38 10.07 63.11 16.79
C ASN A 38 11.49 62.90 16.22
N GLY A 39 11.73 63.41 15.02
CA GLY A 39 13.08 63.88 14.71
C GLY A 39 13.59 63.69 13.30
N ASN A 40 13.39 64.68 12.52
CA ASN A 40 14.39 65.29 11.63
C ASN A 40 14.75 64.63 10.32
N GLY A 41 14.55 65.44 9.29
CA GLY A 41 14.77 65.19 7.91
C GLY A 41 16.19 64.95 7.48
N ASN A 42 16.27 64.34 6.34
CA ASN A 42 17.23 64.76 5.30
C ASN A 42 16.75 64.22 3.97
N ASP A 43 16.54 65.13 3.07
CA ASP A 43 16.44 64.88 1.65
C ASP A 43 17.67 64.14 1.13
N ILE A 44 17.49 63.04 0.46
CA ILE A 44 18.38 62.62 -0.61
C ILE A 44 17.56 62.09 -1.77
N SER A 45 17.53 62.92 -2.79
CA SER A 45 17.19 62.60 -4.16
C SER A 45 17.82 61.31 -4.65
N GLY A 46 17.08 60.55 -5.40
CA GLY A 46 17.73 59.81 -6.44
C GLY A 46 17.53 58.32 -6.48
N ASN A 47 16.91 57.95 -7.55
CA ASN A 47 16.91 56.66 -8.25
C ASN A 47 15.78 55.67 -7.91
N ASN A 48 14.70 55.98 -8.57
CA ASN A 48 13.68 55.02 -8.93
C ASN A 48 14.25 53.97 -9.89
N ALA A 49 14.92 52.95 -9.36
CA ALA A 49 15.21 51.72 -10.06
C ALA A 49 14.00 50.80 -9.92
N GLN A 50 13.10 50.93 -10.86
CA GLN A 50 11.97 50.05 -11.07
C GLN A 50 12.48 48.66 -11.35
N SER A 51 12.65 47.85 -10.29
CA SER A 51 12.98 46.44 -10.41
C SER A 51 11.76 45.73 -11.02
N LYS A 52 11.87 45.50 -12.33
CA LYS A 52 10.99 44.67 -13.13
C LYS A 52 10.76 43.36 -12.37
N PRO A 53 9.50 42.92 -12.10
CA PRO A 53 9.26 41.65 -11.46
C PRO A 53 9.84 40.53 -12.33
N GLU A 54 10.82 39.87 -11.81
CA GLU A 54 11.41 38.69 -12.44
C GLU A 54 10.33 37.62 -12.52
N VAL A 55 9.81 37.36 -13.71
CA VAL A 55 8.85 36.30 -13.99
C VAL A 55 9.56 35.01 -13.74
N ILE A 56 9.35 34.43 -12.55
CA ILE A 56 9.81 33.10 -12.20
C ILE A 56 9.10 32.14 -13.14
N LYS A 57 9.80 31.74 -14.22
CA LYS A 57 9.33 30.73 -15.16
C LYS A 57 9.07 29.43 -14.34
N PRO A 58 7.87 28.81 -14.41
CA PRO A 58 7.62 27.56 -13.72
C PRO A 58 8.66 26.55 -14.18
N ASN A 59 9.44 26.06 -13.24
CA ASN A 59 10.45 25.04 -13.49
C ASN A 59 9.71 23.75 -13.86
N ILE A 60 9.53 23.50 -15.16
CA ILE A 60 8.87 22.32 -15.69
C ILE A 60 9.77 21.12 -15.38
N VAL A 61 9.55 20.51 -14.23
CA VAL A 61 10.21 19.27 -13.83
C VAL A 61 9.80 18.18 -14.81
N LYS A 62 10.70 17.82 -15.73
CA LYS A 62 10.47 16.72 -16.68
C LYS A 62 10.06 15.45 -15.91
N PRO A 63 8.98 14.77 -16.30
CA PRO A 63 8.52 13.57 -15.60
C PRO A 63 9.61 12.51 -15.59
N LEU A 64 10.01 12.09 -14.40
CA LEU A 64 11.06 11.10 -14.21
C LEU A 64 10.61 9.75 -14.81
N LYS A 65 11.28 9.26 -15.86
CA LYS A 65 11.01 7.94 -16.45
C LYS A 65 11.36 6.85 -15.44
N LEU A 66 10.35 6.20 -14.86
CA LEU A 66 10.54 5.12 -13.90
C LEU A 66 11.07 3.86 -14.59
N LYS A 67 12.08 3.23 -13.99
CA LYS A 67 12.65 1.97 -14.48
C LYS A 67 11.67 0.81 -14.28
N LYS A 68 11.73 -0.20 -15.16
CA LYS A 68 10.96 -1.44 -15.05
C LYS A 68 11.41 -2.24 -13.83
N GLN A 69 10.45 -2.65 -12.98
CA GLN A 69 10.73 -3.45 -11.80
C GLN A 69 10.63 -4.94 -12.10
N ILE A 70 11.55 -5.75 -11.54
CA ILE A 70 11.58 -7.21 -11.71
C ILE A 70 11.41 -7.85 -10.33
N ILE A 71 10.54 -8.89 -10.26
CA ILE A 71 10.34 -9.71 -9.06
C ILE A 71 11.01 -11.06 -9.28
N LYS A 72 12.05 -11.37 -8.50
CA LYS A 72 12.70 -12.70 -8.46
C LYS A 72 12.05 -13.56 -7.37
N THR A 73 11.91 -14.87 -7.59
CA THR A 73 11.35 -15.83 -6.63
C THR A 73 12.14 -17.11 -6.63
N ALA A 74 12.12 -17.88 -5.56
CA ALA A 74 12.69 -19.23 -5.55
C ALA A 74 11.93 -20.15 -6.52
N LYS A 75 12.61 -21.19 -7.00
CA LYS A 75 11.97 -22.29 -7.77
C LYS A 75 10.94 -23.01 -6.90
N ILE A 76 9.75 -23.21 -7.42
CA ILE A 76 8.66 -23.87 -6.69
C ILE A 76 8.62 -25.34 -7.06
N LYS A 77 8.69 -26.21 -6.05
CA LYS A 77 8.60 -27.66 -6.20
C LYS A 77 7.15 -28.10 -6.44
N THR A 78 6.96 -29.19 -7.16
CA THR A 78 5.66 -29.85 -7.28
C THR A 78 5.41 -30.71 -6.03
N TYR A 79 4.18 -30.70 -5.51
CA TYR A 79 3.79 -31.45 -4.31
C TYR A 79 2.93 -32.64 -4.69
N LYS A 80 3.16 -33.79 -4.04
CA LYS A 80 2.34 -35.00 -4.24
C LYS A 80 1.12 -34.96 -3.30
N ALA A 81 -0.10 -35.10 -3.84
CA ALA A 81 -1.33 -35.08 -3.06
C ALA A 81 -1.38 -36.17 -1.99
N LYS A 82 -0.81 -37.35 -2.27
CA LYS A 82 -0.68 -38.45 -1.28
C LYS A 82 0.03 -37.99 0.01
N LYS A 83 1.14 -37.21 -0.12
CA LYS A 83 1.83 -36.64 1.06
C LYS A 83 1.00 -35.59 1.79
N LEU A 84 0.20 -34.80 1.07
CA LEU A 84 -0.67 -33.77 1.65
C LEU A 84 -1.90 -34.34 2.35
N LYS A 85 -2.27 -35.60 2.11
CA LYS A 85 -3.34 -36.28 2.90
C LYS A 85 -2.96 -36.37 4.38
N ARG A 86 -1.68 -36.62 4.68
CA ARG A 86 -1.18 -36.83 6.05
C ARG A 86 -0.63 -35.55 6.70
N LYS A 87 0.13 -34.77 5.97
CA LYS A 87 0.85 -33.60 6.51
C LYS A 87 0.59 -32.34 5.67
N LYS A 88 0.54 -31.17 6.32
CA LYS A 88 0.60 -29.88 5.62
C LYS A 88 1.99 -29.67 5.03
N ALA A 89 2.10 -28.93 3.93
CA ALA A 89 3.38 -28.52 3.37
C ALA A 89 3.52 -27.00 3.47
N THR A 90 4.68 -26.57 3.94
CA THR A 90 4.99 -25.14 4.06
C THR A 90 6.29 -24.85 3.32
N PHE A 91 6.34 -23.73 2.61
CA PHE A 91 7.55 -23.25 1.93
C PHE A 91 7.55 -21.74 1.82
N ASN A 92 8.72 -21.14 1.56
CA ASN A 92 8.84 -19.70 1.38
C ASN A 92 9.11 -19.37 -0.09
N LEU A 93 8.41 -18.36 -0.62
CA LEU A 93 8.60 -17.88 -1.98
C LEU A 93 9.94 -17.18 -2.18
N LYS A 94 10.59 -16.71 -1.10
CA LYS A 94 11.84 -15.94 -1.14
C LYS A 94 11.80 -14.86 -2.23
N ALA A 95 10.65 -14.19 -2.34
CA ALA A 95 10.46 -13.16 -3.35
C ALA A 95 11.26 -11.90 -2.99
N ARG A 96 11.91 -11.33 -4.01
CA ARG A 96 12.65 -10.07 -3.91
C ARG A 96 12.32 -9.19 -5.11
N SER A 97 12.16 -7.89 -4.89
CA SER A 97 12.02 -6.91 -5.97
C SER A 97 13.33 -6.18 -6.20
N LEU A 98 13.65 -5.88 -7.45
CA LEU A 98 14.88 -5.16 -7.82
C LEU A 98 14.97 -3.80 -7.12
N GLY A 99 13.86 -3.08 -7.01
CA GLY A 99 13.79 -1.78 -6.35
C GLY A 99 13.54 -1.84 -4.84
N LYS A 100 13.77 -2.97 -4.16
CA LYS A 100 13.51 -3.17 -2.72
C LYS A 100 12.09 -2.76 -2.27
N ALA A 101 11.13 -2.76 -3.20
CA ALA A 101 9.76 -2.35 -2.94
C ALA A 101 9.03 -3.31 -2.01
N LYS A 102 8.06 -2.81 -1.24
CA LYS A 102 7.16 -3.63 -0.43
C LYS A 102 6.42 -4.63 -1.31
N LEU A 103 6.47 -5.91 -0.93
CA LEU A 103 5.81 -7.00 -1.64
C LEU A 103 4.49 -7.35 -0.95
N THR A 104 3.46 -7.59 -1.77
CA THR A 104 2.18 -8.12 -1.31
C THR A 104 1.86 -9.42 -2.03
N TYR A 105 1.20 -10.35 -1.32
CA TYR A 105 0.92 -11.69 -1.80
C TYR A 105 -0.57 -11.98 -1.72
N LYS A 106 -1.14 -12.53 -2.79
CA LYS A 106 -2.55 -12.96 -2.83
C LYS A 106 -2.67 -14.26 -3.61
N VAL A 107 -3.39 -15.25 -3.08
CA VAL A 107 -3.76 -16.44 -3.87
C VAL A 107 -4.90 -16.06 -4.79
N THR A 108 -4.69 -16.25 -6.10
CA THR A 108 -5.63 -15.81 -7.15
C THR A 108 -6.35 -16.96 -7.84
N LYS A 109 -5.80 -18.17 -7.80
CA LYS A 109 -6.44 -19.35 -8.40
C LYS A 109 -6.30 -20.56 -7.50
N TYR A 110 -7.40 -21.29 -7.38
CA TYR A 110 -7.50 -22.59 -6.73
C TYR A 110 -8.05 -23.63 -7.71
N PRO A 111 -7.69 -24.91 -7.61
CA PRO A 111 -8.40 -25.98 -8.33
C PRO A 111 -9.90 -25.99 -7.95
N LYS A 112 -10.74 -26.57 -8.80
CA LYS A 112 -12.17 -26.77 -8.51
C LYS A 112 -12.32 -27.47 -7.14
N LYS A 113 -13.30 -27.05 -6.34
CA LYS A 113 -13.58 -27.59 -4.98
C LYS A 113 -12.40 -27.53 -3.99
N ALA A 114 -11.41 -26.64 -4.20
CA ALA A 114 -10.21 -26.52 -3.37
C ALA A 114 -10.05 -25.13 -2.70
N LYS A 115 -11.15 -24.41 -2.51
CA LYS A 115 -11.13 -23.09 -1.85
C LYS A 115 -10.45 -23.20 -0.48
N LYS A 116 -9.62 -22.20 -0.13
CA LYS A 116 -8.92 -22.08 1.16
C LYS A 116 -7.93 -23.22 1.51
N CYS A 117 -7.58 -24.12 0.56
CA CYS A 117 -6.57 -25.16 0.81
C CYS A 117 -5.12 -24.65 0.77
N MET A 118 -4.89 -23.43 0.31
CA MET A 118 -3.59 -22.77 0.31
C MET A 118 -3.72 -21.36 0.90
N THR A 119 -2.77 -20.98 1.73
CA THR A 119 -2.65 -19.63 2.31
C THR A 119 -1.25 -19.09 2.05
N VAL A 120 -1.12 -17.77 2.01
CA VAL A 120 0.15 -17.07 1.92
C VAL A 120 0.17 -15.93 2.92
N THR A 121 1.27 -15.80 3.66
CA THR A 121 1.48 -14.72 4.64
C THR A 121 2.07 -13.47 3.97
N LYS A 122 2.06 -12.35 4.71
CA LYS A 122 2.71 -11.09 4.28
C LYS A 122 4.22 -11.25 4.03
N SER A 123 4.87 -12.22 4.68
CA SER A 123 6.29 -12.56 4.50
C SER A 123 6.56 -13.52 3.33
N GLY A 124 5.54 -13.93 2.58
CA GLY A 124 5.68 -14.86 1.46
C GLY A 124 5.82 -16.34 1.87
N LYS A 125 5.52 -16.70 3.12
CA LYS A 125 5.42 -18.09 3.56
C LYS A 125 4.10 -18.67 3.09
N VAL A 126 4.16 -19.74 2.27
CA VAL A 126 3.00 -20.43 1.71
C VAL A 126 2.76 -21.71 2.49
N THR A 127 1.51 -21.95 2.81
CA THR A 127 1.07 -23.20 3.48
C THR A 127 0.01 -23.89 2.64
N LEU A 128 0.29 -25.11 2.21
CA LEU A 128 -0.68 -26.05 1.66
C LEU A 128 -1.25 -26.86 2.83
N LYS A 129 -2.55 -26.75 3.06
CA LYS A 129 -3.24 -27.46 4.15
C LYS A 129 -3.31 -28.96 3.88
N LYS A 130 -3.58 -29.74 4.92
CA LYS A 130 -3.97 -31.16 4.77
C LYS A 130 -5.12 -31.28 3.77
N LYS A 131 -5.16 -32.39 3.04
CA LYS A 131 -6.19 -32.72 2.03
C LYS A 131 -6.29 -31.70 0.89
N ALA A 132 -5.22 -30.92 0.63
CA ALA A 132 -5.18 -30.03 -0.53
C ALA A 132 -5.39 -30.85 -1.82
N LYS A 133 -6.35 -30.41 -2.63
CA LYS A 133 -6.77 -31.10 -3.86
C LYS A 133 -5.69 -31.03 -4.92
N LYS A 134 -5.59 -32.06 -5.78
CA LYS A 134 -4.78 -32.05 -6.99
C LYS A 134 -5.16 -30.86 -7.88
N GLY A 135 -4.17 -30.31 -8.58
CA GLY A 135 -4.38 -29.22 -9.53
C GLY A 135 -3.39 -28.07 -9.35
N THR A 136 -3.73 -26.95 -9.95
CA THR A 136 -2.87 -25.80 -10.06
C THR A 136 -3.38 -24.66 -9.19
N TYR A 137 -2.52 -24.14 -8.35
CA TYR A 137 -2.73 -22.96 -7.54
C TYR A 137 -1.88 -21.81 -8.07
N LYS A 138 -2.41 -20.59 -8.15
CA LYS A 138 -1.65 -19.41 -8.57
C LYS A 138 -1.59 -18.38 -7.45
N ILE A 139 -0.41 -17.85 -7.22
CA ILE A 139 -0.15 -16.75 -6.27
C ILE A 139 0.25 -15.53 -7.08
N ARG A 140 -0.39 -14.40 -6.86
CA ARG A 140 0.00 -13.10 -7.38
C ARG A 140 0.90 -12.42 -6.36
N ILE A 141 2.07 -12.01 -6.80
CA ILE A 141 3.03 -11.19 -6.05
C ILE A 141 3.01 -9.81 -6.70
N THR A 142 2.80 -8.78 -5.92
CA THR A 142 2.80 -7.39 -6.39
C THR A 142 3.88 -6.63 -5.65
N ALA A 143 4.77 -5.98 -6.40
CA ALA A 143 5.73 -5.01 -5.88
C ALA A 143 5.17 -3.60 -6.05
N ALA A 144 5.15 -2.81 -4.99
CA ALA A 144 4.68 -1.43 -5.04
C ALA A 144 5.57 -0.55 -5.94
N LYS A 145 5.01 0.53 -6.47
CA LYS A 145 5.78 1.59 -7.14
C LYS A 145 6.74 2.22 -6.12
N THR A 146 7.94 2.58 -6.57
CA THR A 146 8.92 3.36 -5.80
C THR A 146 9.31 4.61 -6.60
N LEU A 147 10.11 5.50 -6.01
CA LEU A 147 10.59 6.70 -6.71
C LEU A 147 11.34 6.39 -8.01
N LYS A 148 12.04 5.26 -8.08
CA LYS A 148 12.88 4.88 -9.24
C LYS A 148 12.26 3.77 -10.09
N TYR A 149 11.27 3.02 -9.60
CA TYR A 149 10.74 1.82 -10.26
C TYR A 149 9.22 1.82 -10.34
N GLN A 150 8.69 1.32 -11.45
CA GLN A 150 7.26 1.12 -11.67
C GLN A 150 6.72 -0.02 -10.80
N LYS A 151 5.40 -0.06 -10.59
CA LYS A 151 4.72 -1.21 -10.01
C LYS A 151 4.94 -2.45 -10.88
N ALA A 152 5.19 -3.61 -10.25
CA ALA A 152 5.32 -4.88 -10.98
C ALA A 152 4.44 -5.97 -10.37
N VAL A 153 4.01 -6.90 -11.20
CA VAL A 153 3.22 -8.08 -10.81
C VAL A 153 3.87 -9.33 -11.37
N LYS A 154 3.98 -10.37 -10.53
CA LYS A 154 4.44 -11.70 -10.93
C LYS A 154 3.47 -12.77 -10.44
N TYR A 155 3.20 -13.75 -11.29
CA TYR A 155 2.43 -14.92 -10.93
C TYR A 155 3.34 -16.12 -10.69
N VAL A 156 3.11 -16.82 -9.59
CA VAL A 156 3.81 -18.06 -9.24
C VAL A 156 2.82 -19.20 -9.22
N THR A 157 3.16 -20.29 -9.90
CA THR A 157 2.32 -21.48 -10.02
C THR A 157 2.83 -22.58 -9.10
N VAL A 158 1.92 -23.10 -8.26
CA VAL A 158 2.17 -24.27 -7.39
C VAL A 158 1.34 -25.42 -7.90
N LYS A 159 2.00 -26.53 -8.28
CA LYS A 159 1.33 -27.75 -8.79
C LYS A 159 1.24 -28.81 -7.69
N VAL A 160 0.04 -29.39 -7.52
CA VAL A 160 -0.22 -30.55 -6.66
C VAL A 160 -0.67 -31.70 -7.57
N LYS A 161 0.12 -32.77 -7.63
CA LYS A 161 -0.13 -33.98 -8.42
C LYS A 161 -0.67 -35.14 -7.55
#